data_a72da03ab83e38d89d506cd17a05af2a
#
_entry.id   a72da03ab83e38d89d506cd17a05af2a
#
_cell.length_a   1.000
_cell.length_b   1.000
_cell.length_c   1.000
_cell.angle_alpha   90.00
_cell.angle_beta   90.00
_cell.angle_gamma   90.00
#
_symmetry.space_group_name_H-M   'P 1'
#
loop_
_entity.id
_entity.type
_entity.pdbx_description
1 polymer ?
#
loop_
_entity_poly.entity_id
_entity_poly.type
_entity_poly.pdbx_seq_one_letter_code
_entity_poly.pdbx_strand_id
1 'polypeptide(L)'
;LTLLALVAGAALLGYIISLFGGIVTILITAILLAQKSLVQHVQQVADALRISLDEGRQKVAMIVGRDTGHMDQPAVARGAIESAAENLSDGVIAPAFWFLVGGLPGLMVYKIVNTADSMIGYKTEQHADFGWASARFDDLLNLIPARITAALIALPAGVHSQWRNIIADAKLHRSPNAGWPEAAMARAIDIALSGPRAYEGQMQDFPFVHPAGNQFAGPSDIDAACSMLWKAWGIALLFTTILTIL
;
A
#
# COMPACT_ATOMS: atom_id res chain seq x y z
N LEU A 1 23.26 10.09 -9.40
CA LEU A 1 23.04 10.59 -10.76
C LEU A 1 21.88 9.86 -11.45
N THR A 2 21.83 8.52 -11.48
CA THR A 2 20.80 7.73 -12.18
C THR A 2 19.39 8.02 -11.67
N LEU A 3 19.16 8.07 -10.34
CA LEU A 3 17.86 8.41 -9.80
C LEU A 3 17.40 9.81 -10.21
N LEU A 4 18.30 10.80 -10.20
CA LEU A 4 18.00 12.15 -10.67
C LEU A 4 17.62 12.18 -12.16
N ALA A 5 18.30 11.40 -12.99
CA ALA A 5 17.97 11.29 -14.41
C ALA A 5 16.59 10.63 -14.62
N LEU A 6 16.26 9.58 -13.85
CA LEU A 6 14.95 8.93 -13.87
C LEU A 6 13.84 9.90 -13.45
N VAL A 7 14.04 10.63 -12.35
CA VAL A 7 13.08 11.63 -11.84
C VAL A 7 12.88 12.75 -12.86
N ALA A 8 13.96 13.31 -13.40
CA ALA A 8 13.88 14.35 -14.43
C ALA A 8 13.19 13.86 -15.71
N GLY A 9 13.52 12.63 -16.15
CA GLY A 9 12.88 12.00 -17.31
C GLY A 9 11.38 11.76 -17.08
N ALA A 10 10.99 11.27 -15.90
CA ALA A 10 9.59 11.06 -15.53
C ALA A 10 8.82 12.38 -15.47
N ALA A 11 9.39 13.42 -14.87
CA ALA A 11 8.79 14.75 -14.83
C ALA A 11 8.59 15.33 -16.22
N LEU A 12 9.62 15.26 -17.07
CA LEU A 12 9.57 15.73 -18.46
C LEU A 12 8.51 14.96 -19.27
N LEU A 13 8.48 13.64 -19.16
CA LEU A 13 7.50 12.81 -19.85
C LEU A 13 6.07 13.15 -19.40
N GLY A 14 5.84 13.29 -18.09
CA GLY A 14 4.55 13.71 -17.54
C GLY A 14 4.12 15.09 -18.05
N TYR A 15 5.07 16.03 -18.14
CA TYR A 15 4.82 17.35 -18.71
C TYR A 15 4.45 17.26 -20.19
N ILE A 16 5.23 16.54 -21.01
CA ILE A 16 4.94 16.35 -22.44
C ILE A 16 3.55 15.73 -22.64
N ILE A 17 3.20 14.69 -21.87
CA ILE A 17 1.89 14.04 -21.99
C ILE A 17 0.77 15.03 -21.62
N SER A 18 0.96 15.87 -20.61
CA SER A 18 -0.04 16.87 -20.21
C SER A 18 -0.37 17.90 -21.31
N LEU A 19 0.54 18.12 -22.24
CA LEU A 19 0.32 19.03 -23.39
C LEU A 19 -0.73 18.49 -24.38
N PHE A 20 -1.01 17.18 -24.37
CA PHE A 20 -2.06 16.57 -25.19
C PHE A 20 -3.50 16.81 -24.68
N GLY A 21 -3.62 17.56 -23.58
CA GLY A 21 -4.91 18.03 -23.05
C GLY A 21 -5.49 17.17 -21.91
N GLY A 22 -6.57 17.67 -21.32
CA GLY A 22 -7.15 17.12 -20.09
C GLY A 22 -7.62 15.69 -20.22
N ILE A 23 -8.19 15.28 -21.37
CA ILE A 23 -8.69 13.91 -21.57
C ILE A 23 -7.53 12.90 -21.48
N VAL A 24 -6.41 13.18 -22.13
CA VAL A 24 -5.23 12.30 -22.10
C VAL A 24 -4.68 12.23 -20.68
N THR A 25 -4.57 13.35 -19.99
CA THR A 25 -4.15 13.43 -18.59
C THR A 25 -5.03 12.58 -17.68
N ILE A 26 -6.36 12.67 -17.82
CA ILE A 26 -7.32 11.87 -17.02
C ILE A 26 -7.15 10.38 -17.31
N LEU A 27 -7.05 9.97 -18.57
CA LEU A 27 -6.89 8.57 -18.94
C LEU A 27 -5.60 7.97 -18.39
N ILE A 28 -4.48 8.67 -18.53
CA ILE A 28 -3.19 8.21 -18.00
C ILE A 28 -3.23 8.14 -16.46
N THR A 29 -3.80 9.15 -15.81
CA THR A 29 -3.97 9.15 -14.35
C THR A 29 -4.83 7.96 -13.92
N ALA A 30 -5.96 7.70 -14.56
CA ALA A 30 -6.83 6.57 -14.25
C ALA A 30 -6.14 5.20 -14.41
N ILE A 31 -5.27 5.06 -15.42
CA ILE A 31 -4.46 3.84 -15.62
C ILE A 31 -3.42 3.66 -14.52
N LEU A 32 -2.77 4.76 -14.09
CA LEU A 32 -1.71 4.72 -13.09
C LEU A 32 -2.23 4.58 -11.65
N LEU A 33 -3.52 4.86 -11.41
CA LEU A 33 -4.20 4.60 -10.14
C LEU A 33 -4.70 3.15 -10.09
N ALA A 34 -4.10 2.34 -9.22
CA ALA A 34 -4.27 0.88 -9.23
C ALA A 34 -5.48 0.37 -8.41
N GLN A 35 -6.46 1.23 -8.01
CA GLN A 35 -7.52 0.88 -7.06
C GLN A 35 -8.29 -0.40 -7.43
N LYS A 36 -8.80 -0.50 -8.66
CA LYS A 36 -9.56 -1.68 -9.09
C LYS A 36 -8.68 -2.93 -9.13
N SER A 37 -7.48 -2.81 -9.68
CA SER A 37 -6.51 -3.91 -9.77
C SER A 37 -6.11 -4.39 -8.38
N LEU A 38 -5.84 -3.49 -7.44
CA LEU A 38 -5.52 -3.82 -6.06
C LEU A 38 -6.63 -4.68 -5.42
N VAL A 39 -7.87 -4.18 -5.45
CA VAL A 39 -9.00 -4.92 -4.87
C VAL A 39 -9.17 -6.29 -5.54
N GLN A 40 -9.02 -6.38 -6.87
CA GLN A 40 -9.15 -7.65 -7.58
C GLN A 40 -8.09 -8.67 -7.16
N HIS A 41 -6.82 -8.27 -7.01
CA HIS A 41 -5.76 -9.19 -6.58
C HIS A 41 -5.94 -9.64 -5.13
N VAL A 42 -6.33 -8.73 -4.24
CA VAL A 42 -6.62 -9.07 -2.84
C VAL A 42 -7.83 -10.00 -2.74
N GLN A 43 -8.91 -9.73 -3.49
CA GLN A 43 -10.10 -10.56 -3.52
C GLN A 43 -9.81 -11.98 -4.04
N GLN A 44 -8.93 -12.12 -5.03
CA GLN A 44 -8.52 -13.43 -5.55
C GLN A 44 -7.87 -14.31 -4.46
N VAL A 45 -7.20 -13.72 -3.46
CA VAL A 45 -6.65 -14.49 -2.33
C VAL A 45 -7.80 -15.04 -1.46
N ALA A 46 -8.82 -14.23 -1.18
CA ALA A 46 -9.99 -14.68 -0.43
C ALA A 46 -10.73 -15.82 -1.14
N ASP A 47 -10.93 -15.68 -2.46
CA ASP A 47 -11.62 -16.68 -3.27
C ASP A 47 -10.81 -17.98 -3.33
N ALA A 48 -9.49 -17.88 -3.51
CA ALA A 48 -8.58 -19.03 -3.52
C ALA A 48 -8.53 -19.74 -2.14
N LEU A 49 -8.51 -19.01 -1.02
CA LEU A 49 -8.56 -19.60 0.32
C LEU A 49 -9.87 -20.36 0.59
N ARG A 50 -10.97 -20.00 -0.06
CA ARG A 50 -12.25 -20.75 0.01
C ARG A 50 -12.16 -22.08 -0.73
N ILE A 51 -11.28 -22.20 -1.70
CA ILE A 51 -11.06 -23.46 -2.44
C ILE A 51 -10.12 -24.35 -1.64
N SER A 52 -8.91 -23.88 -1.34
CA SER A 52 -7.92 -24.57 -0.53
C SER A 52 -6.84 -23.63 0.02
N LEU A 53 -6.12 -24.09 1.05
CA LEU A 53 -4.97 -23.36 1.58
C LEU A 53 -3.84 -23.22 0.54
N ASP A 54 -3.61 -24.23 -0.29
CA ASP A 54 -2.56 -24.22 -1.29
C ASP A 54 -2.86 -23.21 -2.42
N GLU A 55 -4.10 -23.13 -2.86
CA GLU A 55 -4.54 -22.06 -3.79
C GLU A 55 -4.37 -20.66 -3.16
N GLY A 56 -4.73 -20.51 -1.89
CA GLY A 56 -4.52 -19.27 -1.15
C GLY A 56 -3.04 -18.88 -1.08
N ARG A 57 -2.15 -19.83 -0.81
CA ARG A 57 -0.68 -19.60 -0.79
C ARG A 57 -0.15 -19.15 -2.14
N GLN A 58 -0.62 -19.76 -3.24
CA GLN A 58 -0.22 -19.38 -4.59
C GLN A 58 -0.68 -17.95 -4.92
N LYS A 59 -1.90 -17.59 -4.56
CA LYS A 59 -2.43 -16.25 -4.84
C LYS A 59 -1.77 -15.17 -3.98
N VAL A 60 -1.55 -15.42 -2.69
CA VAL A 60 -0.89 -14.43 -1.82
C VAL A 60 0.58 -14.22 -2.23
N ALA A 61 1.27 -15.23 -2.74
CA ALA A 61 2.65 -15.13 -3.24
C ALA A 61 2.81 -14.09 -4.37
N MET A 62 1.73 -13.77 -5.09
CA MET A 62 1.75 -12.75 -6.15
C MET A 62 1.72 -11.32 -5.61
N ILE A 63 1.38 -11.12 -4.34
CA ILE A 63 1.17 -9.80 -3.74
C ILE A 63 1.98 -9.54 -2.46
N VAL A 64 2.75 -10.52 -1.99
CA VAL A 64 3.66 -10.37 -0.84
C VAL A 64 5.08 -10.76 -1.19
N GLY A 65 6.07 -10.07 -0.60
CA GLY A 65 7.51 -10.34 -0.82
C GLY A 65 8.14 -11.29 0.22
N ARG A 66 7.39 -12.29 0.71
CA ARG A 66 7.87 -13.25 1.73
C ARG A 66 7.52 -14.69 1.36
N ASP A 67 8.13 -15.66 2.08
CA ASP A 67 7.89 -17.08 1.85
C ASP A 67 6.45 -17.47 2.20
N THR A 68 5.72 -18.03 1.24
CA THR A 68 4.30 -18.38 1.42
C THR A 68 4.04 -19.87 1.60
N GLY A 69 5.01 -20.73 1.27
CA GLY A 69 4.85 -22.18 1.22
C GLY A 69 4.45 -22.84 2.56
N HIS A 70 4.83 -22.21 3.69
CA HIS A 70 4.55 -22.73 5.02
C HIS A 70 3.49 -21.92 5.79
N MET A 71 2.84 -20.92 5.14
CA MET A 71 1.80 -20.14 5.77
C MET A 71 0.57 -20.99 6.07
N ASP A 72 0.01 -20.86 7.27
CA ASP A 72 -1.35 -21.30 7.58
C ASP A 72 -2.39 -20.32 7.02
N GLN A 73 -3.67 -20.67 7.11
CA GLN A 73 -4.74 -19.83 6.58
C GLN A 73 -4.76 -18.43 7.22
N PRO A 74 -4.60 -18.25 8.55
CA PRO A 74 -4.52 -16.92 9.15
C PRO A 74 -3.31 -16.11 8.64
N ALA A 75 -2.16 -16.72 8.42
CA ALA A 75 -0.97 -16.04 7.91
C ALA A 75 -1.16 -15.57 6.45
N VAL A 76 -1.81 -16.40 5.60
CA VAL A 76 -2.17 -16.01 4.23
C VAL A 76 -3.13 -14.82 4.25
N ALA A 77 -4.18 -14.88 5.08
CA ALA A 77 -5.15 -13.79 5.18
C ALA A 77 -4.52 -12.50 5.71
N ARG A 78 -3.72 -12.56 6.78
CA ARG A 78 -2.97 -11.40 7.27
C ARG A 78 -2.08 -10.80 6.19
N GLY A 79 -1.33 -11.64 5.48
CA GLY A 79 -0.47 -11.17 4.37
C GLY A 79 -1.23 -10.43 3.28
N ALA A 80 -2.41 -10.92 2.91
CA ALA A 80 -3.27 -10.25 1.93
C ALA A 80 -3.79 -8.90 2.44
N ILE A 81 -4.21 -8.83 3.72
CA ILE A 81 -4.73 -7.61 4.34
C ILE A 81 -3.62 -6.55 4.52
N GLU A 82 -2.43 -6.95 4.95
CA GLU A 82 -1.25 -6.07 5.05
C GLU A 82 -0.91 -5.47 3.67
N SER A 83 -0.77 -6.34 2.65
CA SER A 83 -0.51 -5.91 1.28
C SER A 83 -1.61 -4.98 0.75
N ALA A 84 -2.88 -5.25 1.08
CA ALA A 84 -4.00 -4.38 0.71
C ALA A 84 -3.86 -2.98 1.31
N ALA A 85 -3.54 -2.88 2.61
CA ALA A 85 -3.40 -1.61 3.30
C ALA A 85 -2.20 -0.78 2.79
N GLU A 86 -1.04 -1.43 2.63
CA GLU A 86 0.18 -0.82 2.11
C GLU A 86 -0.03 -0.33 0.66
N ASN A 87 -0.56 -1.18 -0.21
CA ASN A 87 -0.78 -0.81 -1.61
C ASN A 87 -1.94 0.18 -1.82
N LEU A 88 -2.90 0.30 -0.90
CA LEU A 88 -3.83 1.43 -0.91
C LEU A 88 -3.08 2.77 -0.76
N SER A 89 -2.07 2.82 0.12
CA SER A 89 -1.20 3.98 0.22
C SER A 89 -0.39 4.18 -1.06
N ASP A 90 0.42 3.21 -1.44
CA ASP A 90 1.48 3.38 -2.43
C ASP A 90 1.00 3.26 -3.87
N GLY A 91 -0.06 2.49 -4.10
CA GLY A 91 -0.65 2.27 -5.42
C GLY A 91 -1.81 3.20 -5.78
N VAL A 92 -2.42 3.87 -4.78
CA VAL A 92 -3.65 4.64 -4.99
C VAL A 92 -3.58 6.05 -4.39
N ILE A 93 -3.45 6.17 -3.07
CA ILE A 93 -3.55 7.48 -2.39
C ILE A 93 -2.32 8.34 -2.65
N ALA A 94 -1.12 7.78 -2.58
CA ALA A 94 0.10 8.55 -2.82
C ALA A 94 0.22 9.04 -4.28
N PRO A 95 -0.01 8.21 -5.32
CA PRO A 95 -0.04 8.74 -6.69
C PRO A 95 -1.15 9.77 -6.89
N ALA A 96 -2.34 9.61 -6.29
CA ALA A 96 -3.40 10.61 -6.35
C ALA A 96 -2.99 11.93 -5.65
N PHE A 97 -2.36 11.84 -4.49
CA PHE A 97 -1.82 13.00 -3.77
C PHE A 97 -0.79 13.76 -4.60
N TRP A 98 0.18 13.05 -5.19
CA TRP A 98 1.21 13.70 -6.00
C TRP A 98 0.67 14.22 -7.33
N PHE A 99 -0.42 13.63 -7.85
CA PHE A 99 -1.18 14.24 -8.95
C PHE A 99 -1.83 15.56 -8.55
N LEU A 100 -2.41 15.66 -7.37
CA LEU A 100 -3.01 16.92 -6.88
C LEU A 100 -1.97 18.01 -6.64
N VAL A 101 -0.77 17.63 -6.19
CA VAL A 101 0.32 18.60 -5.89
C VAL A 101 1.05 19.05 -7.16
N GLY A 102 1.36 18.14 -8.06
CA GLY A 102 2.26 18.40 -9.20
C GLY A 102 1.69 17.97 -10.56
N GLY A 103 0.40 17.70 -10.68
CA GLY A 103 -0.21 17.20 -11.90
C GLY A 103 0.36 15.86 -12.35
N LEU A 104 0.26 15.57 -13.64
CA LEU A 104 0.81 14.34 -14.21
C LEU A 104 2.35 14.21 -14.02
N PRO A 105 3.16 15.27 -14.10
CA PRO A 105 4.59 15.19 -13.72
C PRO A 105 4.81 14.69 -12.29
N GLY A 106 4.08 15.21 -11.31
CA GLY A 106 4.17 14.80 -9.90
C GLY A 106 3.82 13.33 -9.69
N LEU A 107 2.73 12.88 -10.30
CA LEU A 107 2.32 11.47 -10.28
C LEU A 107 3.40 10.56 -10.90
N MET A 108 3.96 10.94 -12.06
CA MET A 108 4.96 10.13 -12.73
C MET A 108 6.28 10.06 -11.97
N VAL A 109 6.71 11.17 -11.35
CA VAL A 109 7.87 11.18 -10.45
C VAL A 109 7.65 10.24 -9.27
N TYR A 110 6.49 10.32 -8.62
CA TYR A 110 6.16 9.40 -7.54
C TYR A 110 6.22 7.93 -8.01
N LYS A 111 5.56 7.61 -9.12
CA LYS A 111 5.52 6.23 -9.64
C LYS A 111 6.90 5.68 -9.99
N ILE A 112 7.79 6.48 -10.58
CA ILE A 112 9.14 6.00 -10.92
C ILE A 112 9.98 5.76 -9.67
N VAL A 113 9.86 6.62 -8.64
CA VAL A 113 10.58 6.47 -7.37
C VAL A 113 10.09 5.23 -6.62
N ASN A 114 8.78 5.07 -6.46
CA ASN A 114 8.17 3.92 -5.81
C ASN A 114 8.49 2.60 -6.54
N THR A 115 8.48 2.61 -7.88
CA THR A 115 8.89 1.43 -8.68
C THR A 115 10.38 1.14 -8.50
N ALA A 116 11.24 2.16 -8.50
CA ALA A 116 12.67 1.98 -8.27
C ALA A 116 12.93 1.39 -6.88
N ASP A 117 12.26 1.89 -5.83
CA ASP A 117 12.39 1.32 -4.49
C ASP A 117 11.96 -0.15 -4.47
N SER A 118 10.80 -0.48 -5.03
CA SER A 118 10.27 -1.85 -5.07
C SER A 118 11.18 -2.83 -5.83
N MET A 119 11.89 -2.37 -6.87
CA MET A 119 12.76 -3.22 -7.70
C MET A 119 14.18 -3.35 -7.19
N ILE A 120 14.74 -2.29 -6.59
CA ILE A 120 16.18 -2.20 -6.25
C ILE A 120 16.44 -1.69 -4.82
N GLY A 121 15.40 -1.34 -4.05
CA GLY A 121 15.51 -0.94 -2.64
C GLY A 121 15.94 -2.09 -1.72
N TYR A 122 15.87 -3.33 -2.19
CA TYR A 122 16.40 -4.49 -1.46
C TYR A 122 17.93 -4.41 -1.36
N LYS A 123 18.44 -4.50 -0.13
CA LYS A 123 19.88 -4.49 0.20
C LYS A 123 20.56 -5.77 -0.28
N THR A 124 20.76 -5.93 -1.58
CA THR A 124 21.72 -6.91 -2.11
C THR A 124 23.08 -6.23 -2.19
N GLU A 125 24.18 -6.99 -2.06
CA GLU A 125 25.55 -6.43 -2.17
C GLU A 125 25.76 -5.65 -3.49
N GLN A 126 25.01 -6.00 -4.53
CA GLN A 126 25.08 -5.40 -5.85
C GLN A 126 24.37 -4.04 -5.95
N HIS A 127 23.42 -3.73 -5.04
CA HIS A 127 22.56 -2.54 -5.10
C HIS A 127 22.57 -1.69 -3.83
N ALA A 128 23.49 -1.95 -2.89
CA ALA A 128 23.52 -1.31 -1.57
C ALA A 128 23.52 0.23 -1.63
N ASP A 129 24.31 0.82 -2.52
CA ASP A 129 24.40 2.28 -2.64
C ASP A 129 23.31 2.89 -3.52
N PHE A 130 22.89 2.19 -4.57
CA PHE A 130 21.88 2.67 -5.51
C PHE A 130 20.47 2.54 -4.93
N GLY A 131 20.16 1.40 -4.30
CA GLY A 131 18.89 1.13 -3.65
C GLY A 131 18.62 2.04 -2.46
N TRP A 132 19.66 2.44 -1.72
CA TRP A 132 19.53 3.33 -0.56
C TRP A 132 18.89 4.68 -0.93
N ALA A 133 19.32 5.29 -2.02
CA ALA A 133 18.81 6.60 -2.45
C ALA A 133 17.33 6.53 -2.85
N SER A 134 16.92 5.48 -3.59
CA SER A 134 15.51 5.29 -3.97
C SER A 134 14.64 5.01 -2.75
N ALA A 135 15.08 4.15 -1.81
CA ALA A 135 14.35 3.85 -0.58
C ALA A 135 14.13 5.10 0.29
N ARG A 136 15.17 5.93 0.47
CA ARG A 136 15.05 7.17 1.24
C ARG A 136 14.14 8.20 0.59
N PHE A 137 14.19 8.28 -0.75
CA PHE A 137 13.34 9.22 -1.45
C PHE A 137 11.89 8.74 -1.50
N ASP A 138 11.65 7.44 -1.65
CA ASP A 138 10.33 6.84 -1.51
C ASP A 138 9.76 7.07 -0.10
N ASP A 139 10.56 6.81 0.95
CA ASP A 139 10.17 7.10 2.33
C ASP A 139 9.72 8.56 2.51
N LEU A 140 10.44 9.52 1.93
CA LEU A 140 10.09 10.95 2.01
C LEU A 140 8.79 11.26 1.27
N LEU A 141 8.60 10.72 0.07
CA LEU A 141 7.40 10.95 -0.74
C LEU A 141 6.14 10.35 -0.11
N ASN A 142 6.29 9.28 0.66
CA ASN A 142 5.18 8.58 1.34
C ASN A 142 4.86 9.12 2.73
N LEU A 143 5.65 10.06 3.31
CA LEU A 143 5.41 10.57 4.66
C LEU A 143 3.98 11.11 4.87
N ILE A 144 3.51 11.96 3.98
CA ILE A 144 2.16 12.55 4.07
C ILE A 144 1.10 11.55 3.57
N PRO A 145 1.24 10.95 2.39
CA PRO A 145 0.26 10.01 1.85
C PRO A 145 -0.10 8.85 2.80
N ALA A 146 0.88 8.23 3.46
CA ALA A 146 0.63 7.12 4.37
C ALA A 146 -0.26 7.52 5.57
N ARG A 147 -0.08 8.73 6.11
CA ARG A 147 -0.91 9.25 7.20
C ARG A 147 -2.31 9.62 6.72
N ILE A 148 -2.42 10.19 5.52
CA ILE A 148 -3.72 10.43 4.87
C ILE A 148 -4.44 9.11 4.65
N THR A 149 -3.75 8.07 4.15
CA THR A 149 -4.33 6.74 3.95
C THR A 149 -4.85 6.14 5.25
N ALA A 150 -4.07 6.22 6.34
CA ALA A 150 -4.52 5.79 7.66
C ALA A 150 -5.78 6.52 8.12
N ALA A 151 -5.87 7.84 7.90
CA ALA A 151 -7.06 8.62 8.23
C ALA A 151 -8.27 8.22 7.37
N LEU A 152 -8.07 8.01 6.06
CA LEU A 152 -9.12 7.57 5.14
C LEU A 152 -9.67 6.18 5.47
N ILE A 153 -8.85 5.29 6.06
CA ILE A 153 -9.29 4.00 6.58
C ILE A 153 -10.00 4.16 7.93
N ALA A 154 -9.43 4.96 8.84
CA ALA A 154 -9.94 5.09 10.21
C ALA A 154 -11.29 5.81 10.29
N LEU A 155 -11.54 6.78 9.41
CA LEU A 155 -12.78 7.57 9.42
C LEU A 155 -14.03 6.73 9.17
N PRO A 156 -14.17 5.98 8.07
CA PRO A 156 -15.38 5.19 7.78
C PRO A 156 -15.57 4.00 8.73
N ALA A 157 -14.51 3.56 9.41
CA ALA A 157 -14.57 2.52 10.42
C ALA A 157 -14.94 3.05 11.82
N GLY A 158 -14.95 4.37 12.02
CA GLY A 158 -15.22 4.97 13.34
C GLY A 158 -14.07 4.81 14.36
N VAL A 159 -12.89 4.34 13.92
CA VAL A 159 -11.73 4.09 14.80
C VAL A 159 -10.77 5.29 14.91
N HIS A 160 -11.15 6.44 14.39
CA HIS A 160 -10.37 7.68 14.52
C HIS A 160 -10.13 8.10 15.98
N SER A 161 -11.01 7.74 16.91
CA SER A 161 -10.80 7.91 18.34
C SER A 161 -9.59 7.14 18.89
N GLN A 162 -9.18 6.08 18.23
CA GLN A 162 -8.01 5.26 18.56
C GLN A 162 -6.71 5.73 17.89
N TRP A 163 -6.66 6.98 17.41
CA TRP A 163 -5.51 7.50 16.64
C TRP A 163 -4.17 7.36 17.37
N ARG A 164 -4.16 7.53 18.71
CA ARG A 164 -2.94 7.33 19.52
C ARG A 164 -2.43 5.89 19.45
N ASN A 165 -3.33 4.93 19.41
CA ASN A 165 -2.98 3.52 19.30
C ASN A 165 -2.50 3.19 17.88
N ILE A 166 -3.12 3.77 16.84
CA ILE A 166 -2.64 3.65 15.45
C ILE A 166 -1.20 4.17 15.34
N ILE A 167 -0.89 5.32 15.94
CA ILE A 167 0.49 5.85 15.98
C ILE A 167 1.45 4.88 16.69
N ALA A 168 1.04 4.32 17.83
CA ALA A 168 1.88 3.42 18.60
C ALA A 168 2.22 2.16 17.80
N ASP A 169 1.22 1.55 17.17
CA ASP A 169 1.40 0.35 16.35
C ASP A 169 2.19 0.63 15.06
N ALA A 170 1.92 1.76 14.39
CA ALA A 170 2.64 2.14 13.17
C ALA A 170 4.16 2.28 13.38
N LYS A 171 4.58 2.68 14.58
CA LYS A 171 6.00 2.80 14.97
C LYS A 171 6.71 1.46 15.15
N LEU A 172 5.97 0.35 15.26
CA LEU A 172 6.55 -1.00 15.34
C LEU A 172 7.00 -1.51 13.98
N HIS A 173 6.52 -0.89 12.90
CA HIS A 173 6.87 -1.27 11.54
C HIS A 173 8.27 -0.78 11.15
N ARG A 174 9.00 -1.56 10.32
CA ARG A 174 10.33 -1.21 9.81
C ARG A 174 10.32 0.02 8.91
N SER A 175 9.29 0.14 8.06
CA SER A 175 9.08 1.32 7.22
C SER A 175 8.44 2.45 8.05
N PRO A 176 8.87 3.70 7.89
CA PRO A 176 8.26 4.85 8.57
C PRO A 176 6.84 5.15 8.05
N ASN A 177 6.42 4.47 6.99
CA ASN A 177 5.18 4.73 6.24
C ASN A 177 4.21 3.56 6.25
N ALA A 178 4.60 2.35 5.85
CA ALA A 178 3.71 1.19 5.68
C ALA A 178 2.92 0.84 6.96
N GLY A 179 3.51 1.02 8.13
CA GLY A 179 2.83 0.75 9.39
C GLY A 179 1.58 1.61 9.65
N TRP A 180 1.43 2.78 9.01
CA TRP A 180 0.27 3.65 9.23
C TRP A 180 -1.02 3.07 8.64
N PRO A 181 -1.09 2.74 7.33
CA PRO A 181 -2.26 2.11 6.76
C PRO A 181 -2.52 0.72 7.35
N GLU A 182 -1.48 -0.06 7.67
CA GLU A 182 -1.64 -1.37 8.32
C GLU A 182 -2.27 -1.25 9.71
N ALA A 183 -1.78 -0.34 10.56
CA ALA A 183 -2.33 -0.14 11.90
C ALA A 183 -3.78 0.38 11.88
N ALA A 184 -4.12 1.24 10.91
CA ALA A 184 -5.48 1.69 10.70
C ALA A 184 -6.39 0.56 10.21
N MET A 185 -5.93 -0.27 9.26
CA MET A 185 -6.67 -1.41 8.75
C MET A 185 -6.90 -2.47 9.82
N ALA A 186 -5.86 -2.83 10.60
CA ALA A 186 -5.96 -3.78 11.70
C ALA A 186 -7.10 -3.43 12.65
N ARG A 187 -7.23 -2.15 13.03
CA ARG A 187 -8.30 -1.68 13.91
C ARG A 187 -9.64 -1.54 13.21
N ALA A 188 -9.63 -1.17 11.93
CA ALA A 188 -10.87 -0.98 11.17
C ALA A 188 -11.67 -2.28 10.99
N ILE A 189 -10.97 -3.42 10.91
CA ILE A 189 -11.59 -4.75 10.76
C ILE A 189 -11.35 -5.67 11.97
N ASP A 190 -10.78 -5.15 13.06
CA ASP A 190 -10.49 -5.84 14.32
C ASP A 190 -9.66 -7.12 14.18
N ILE A 191 -8.60 -7.06 13.39
CA ILE A 191 -7.67 -8.18 13.12
C ILE A 191 -6.27 -7.82 13.61
N ALA A 192 -5.60 -8.75 14.31
CA ALA A 192 -4.18 -8.66 14.60
C ALA A 192 -3.36 -8.92 13.34
N LEU A 193 -2.64 -7.91 12.85
CA LEU A 193 -1.78 -8.00 11.67
C LEU A 193 -0.31 -8.17 12.08
N SER A 194 0.59 -8.36 11.13
CA SER A 194 2.00 -8.64 11.35
C SER A 194 2.22 -9.97 12.09
N GLY A 195 3.05 -10.02 13.14
CA GLY A 195 3.40 -11.24 13.82
C GLY A 195 4.52 -12.03 13.11
N PRO A 196 4.84 -13.24 13.59
CA PRO A 196 5.94 -14.04 13.04
C PRO A 196 5.74 -14.36 11.56
N ARG A 197 6.84 -14.26 10.77
CA ARG A 197 6.84 -14.53 9.33
C ARG A 197 8.20 -15.00 8.82
N ALA A 198 8.22 -15.79 7.75
CA ALA A 198 9.43 -16.34 7.17
C ALA A 198 9.93 -15.51 5.98
N TYR A 199 11.25 -15.28 5.93
CA TYR A 199 11.98 -14.74 4.80
C TYR A 199 13.20 -15.63 4.53
N GLU A 200 13.39 -16.06 3.29
CA GLU A 200 14.53 -16.90 2.89
C GLU A 200 14.70 -18.15 3.78
N GLY A 201 13.57 -18.78 4.13
CA GLY A 201 13.54 -19.97 5.00
C GLY A 201 13.79 -19.69 6.49
N GLN A 202 14.00 -18.45 6.91
CA GLN A 202 14.23 -18.08 8.31
C GLN A 202 12.99 -17.40 8.92
N MET A 203 12.51 -17.95 10.05
CA MET A 203 11.44 -17.34 10.81
C MET A 203 11.95 -16.11 11.54
N GLN A 204 11.29 -14.97 11.34
CA GLN A 204 11.54 -13.72 12.05
C GLN A 204 10.34 -13.38 12.91
N ASP A 205 10.60 -13.05 14.16
CA ASP A 205 9.57 -12.69 15.13
C ASP A 205 9.31 -11.18 15.09
N PHE A 206 8.13 -10.81 14.58
CA PHE A 206 7.65 -9.42 14.56
C PHE A 206 6.52 -9.26 15.56
N PRO A 207 6.41 -8.10 16.21
CA PRO A 207 5.26 -7.82 17.06
C PRO A 207 3.97 -7.77 16.24
N PHE A 208 2.87 -8.19 16.87
CA PHE A 208 1.57 -7.97 16.27
C PHE A 208 1.19 -6.50 16.31
N VAL A 209 0.63 -6.01 15.22
CA VAL A 209 -0.10 -4.76 15.10
C VAL A 209 -1.53 -5.01 15.58
N HIS A 210 -2.04 -4.22 16.50
CA HIS A 210 -3.34 -4.46 17.16
C HIS A 210 -3.45 -5.85 17.79
N PRO A 211 -2.60 -6.21 18.77
CA PRO A 211 -2.56 -7.57 19.34
C PRO A 211 -3.85 -8.02 20.05
N ALA A 212 -4.74 -7.07 20.39
CA ALA A 212 -6.07 -7.36 20.96
C ALA A 212 -7.10 -7.81 19.90
N GLY A 213 -6.84 -7.60 18.61
CA GLY A 213 -7.68 -8.05 17.51
C GLY A 213 -7.65 -9.56 17.31
N ASN A 214 -8.57 -10.06 16.49
CA ASN A 214 -8.63 -11.48 16.16
C ASN A 214 -7.37 -11.94 15.42
N GLN A 215 -6.69 -12.98 15.90
CA GLN A 215 -5.50 -13.57 15.31
C GLN A 215 -5.82 -14.63 14.23
N PHE A 216 -7.06 -15.08 14.15
CA PHE A 216 -7.52 -16.12 13.23
C PHE A 216 -8.19 -15.53 12.00
N ALA A 217 -7.45 -14.64 11.30
CA ALA A 217 -7.92 -14.04 10.06
C ALA A 217 -8.27 -15.11 9.01
N GLY A 218 -9.30 -14.85 8.22
CA GLY A 218 -9.78 -15.74 7.18
C GLY A 218 -10.27 -14.98 5.92
N PRO A 219 -10.88 -15.69 4.97
CA PRO A 219 -11.37 -15.09 3.72
C PRO A 219 -12.37 -13.95 3.93
N SER A 220 -13.24 -14.03 4.95
CA SER A 220 -14.20 -12.99 5.29
C SER A 220 -13.54 -11.66 5.71
N ASP A 221 -12.37 -11.76 6.36
CA ASP A 221 -11.64 -10.59 6.82
C ASP A 221 -10.90 -9.91 5.65
N ILE A 222 -10.49 -10.69 4.64
CA ILE A 222 -9.99 -10.16 3.37
C ILE A 222 -11.11 -9.41 2.63
N ASP A 223 -12.35 -9.94 2.60
CA ASP A 223 -13.51 -9.23 2.02
C ASP A 223 -13.79 -7.92 2.75
N ALA A 224 -13.70 -7.93 4.09
CA ALA A 224 -13.85 -6.72 4.90
C ALA A 224 -12.78 -5.67 4.56
N ALA A 225 -11.52 -6.10 4.37
CA ALA A 225 -10.44 -5.22 3.91
C ALA A 225 -10.75 -4.67 2.51
N CYS A 226 -11.16 -5.50 1.54
CA CYS A 226 -11.58 -5.05 0.20
C CYS A 226 -12.69 -4.00 0.26
N SER A 227 -13.71 -4.21 1.10
CA SER A 227 -14.76 -3.23 1.35
C SER A 227 -14.21 -1.92 1.91
N MET A 228 -13.25 -2.00 2.84
CA MET A 228 -12.60 -0.82 3.42
C MET A 228 -11.78 -0.04 2.39
N LEU A 229 -11.07 -0.73 1.46
CA LEU A 229 -10.37 -0.07 0.35
C LEU A 229 -11.32 0.80 -0.49
N TRP A 230 -12.52 0.30 -0.81
CA TRP A 230 -13.53 1.08 -1.56
C TRP A 230 -14.08 2.26 -0.76
N LYS A 231 -14.34 2.08 0.55
CA LYS A 231 -14.82 3.17 1.41
C LYS A 231 -13.77 4.29 1.52
N ALA A 232 -12.52 3.93 1.77
CA ALA A 232 -11.41 4.89 1.84
C ALA A 232 -11.23 5.65 0.52
N TRP A 233 -11.28 4.95 -0.62
CA TRP A 233 -11.23 5.56 -1.94
C TRP A 233 -12.41 6.48 -2.23
N GLY A 234 -13.63 6.06 -1.87
CA GLY A 234 -14.83 6.90 -2.02
C GLY A 234 -14.73 8.22 -1.24
N ILE A 235 -14.20 8.18 -0.01
CA ILE A 235 -13.97 9.39 0.79
C ILE A 235 -12.87 10.27 0.15
N ALA A 236 -11.79 9.68 -0.35
CA ALA A 236 -10.76 10.42 -1.05
C ALA A 236 -11.31 11.16 -2.28
N LEU A 237 -12.15 10.50 -3.09
CA LEU A 237 -12.81 11.12 -4.23
C LEU A 237 -13.76 12.23 -3.82
N LEU A 238 -14.56 12.02 -2.78
CA LEU A 238 -15.46 13.05 -2.26
C LEU A 238 -14.69 14.30 -1.81
N PHE A 239 -13.60 14.09 -1.06
CA PHE A 239 -12.78 15.18 -0.57
C PHE A 239 -12.10 15.95 -1.71
N THR A 240 -11.55 15.26 -2.70
CA THR A 240 -10.95 15.90 -3.88
C THR A 240 -11.99 16.68 -4.70
N THR A 241 -13.19 16.12 -4.86
CA THR A 241 -14.29 16.81 -5.55
C THR A 241 -14.67 18.10 -4.84
N ILE A 242 -14.78 18.09 -3.51
CA ILE A 242 -15.07 19.30 -2.72
C ILE A 242 -13.97 20.35 -2.91
N LEU A 243 -12.70 19.95 -2.85
CA LEU A 243 -11.56 20.84 -3.06
C LEU A 243 -11.50 21.49 -4.46
N THR A 244 -12.07 20.85 -5.47
CA THR A 244 -12.07 21.38 -6.84
C THR A 244 -13.27 22.29 -7.15
N ILE A 245 -14.31 22.30 -6.28
CA ILE A 245 -15.50 23.13 -6.43
C ILE A 245 -15.39 24.43 -5.61
N LEU A 246 -14.60 24.43 -4.53
CA LEU A 246 -14.32 25.60 -3.69
C LEU A 246 -13.22 26.47 -4.29
#